data_48270cad13e06a5043d0e5a21c31227d
#
_entry.id   48270cad13e06a5043d0e5a21c31227d
#
_cell.length_a   1.000
_cell.length_b   1.000
_cell.length_c   1.000
_cell.angle_alpha   90.00
_cell.angle_beta   90.00
_cell.angle_gamma   90.00
#
_symmetry.space_group_name_H-M   'P 1'
#
loop_
_entity.id
_entity.type
_entity.pdbx_description
1 polymer ?
#
loop_
_entity_poly.entity_id
_entity_poly.type
_entity_poly.pdbx_seq_one_letter_code
_entity_poly.pdbx_strand_id
1 'polypeptide(L)'
;MSQNPKVFEEVSRRYNRRKTTELRKQEIEDSPTVLAKKCDRMAKAIQKAKYLIVYTGAGISTAANIPDYRGPNGVWTCLDEGREIQTCDLARAEPTFTHMALFTLFKKGKLKHIVSQNCDGLHLRSGIPRYALSELHGNMFIEVCKQCKPMRPYLRLFDVTERTSKNKHNTMRRCHVCGKSLIDTIVHFGER
;
A
#
# COMPACT_ATOMS: atom_id res chain seq x y z
N MET A 1 12.71 -11.97 -48.78
CA MET A 1 12.89 -11.69 -47.34
C MET A 1 11.88 -12.53 -46.56
N SER A 2 12.30 -13.62 -45.97
CA SER A 2 11.42 -14.52 -45.19
C SER A 2 10.98 -13.83 -43.90
N GLN A 3 9.74 -13.42 -43.78
CA GLN A 3 9.17 -12.90 -42.53
C GLN A 3 8.88 -14.10 -41.63
N ASN A 4 9.72 -14.26 -40.61
CA ASN A 4 9.53 -15.33 -39.62
C ASN A 4 8.26 -15.03 -38.80
N PRO A 5 7.18 -15.86 -38.88
CA PRO A 5 5.90 -15.63 -38.22
C PRO A 5 6.04 -15.47 -36.68
N LYS A 6 7.00 -16.17 -36.06
CA LYS A 6 7.25 -16.08 -34.62
C LYS A 6 7.77 -14.70 -34.17
N VAL A 7 8.59 -14.04 -35.01
CA VAL A 7 9.09 -12.70 -34.72
C VAL A 7 7.97 -11.67 -34.80
N PHE A 8 7.07 -11.82 -35.79
CA PHE A 8 5.92 -10.93 -35.91
C PHE A 8 4.95 -11.05 -34.72
N GLU A 9 4.72 -12.29 -34.27
CA GLU A 9 3.86 -12.55 -33.13
C GLU A 9 4.46 -12.01 -31.81
N GLU A 10 5.76 -12.10 -31.62
CA GLU A 10 6.45 -11.55 -30.43
C GLU A 10 6.44 -10.01 -30.43
N VAL A 11 6.68 -9.37 -31.58
CA VAL A 11 6.58 -7.92 -31.74
C VAL A 11 5.16 -7.42 -31.48
N SER A 12 4.15 -8.13 -31.99
CA SER A 12 2.74 -7.81 -31.76
C SER A 12 2.35 -7.95 -30.29
N ARG A 13 2.82 -9.01 -29.61
CA ARG A 13 2.61 -9.18 -28.17
C ARG A 13 3.28 -8.08 -27.34
N ARG A 14 4.50 -7.65 -27.70
CA ARG A 14 5.20 -6.54 -27.04
C ARG A 14 4.49 -5.21 -27.25
N TYR A 15 4.02 -4.94 -28.49
CA TYR A 15 3.25 -3.74 -28.82
C TYR A 15 1.94 -3.67 -28.03
N ASN A 16 1.16 -4.75 -28.03
CA ASN A 16 -0.10 -4.82 -27.28
C ASN A 16 0.12 -4.68 -25.77
N ARG A 17 1.20 -5.25 -25.23
CA ARG A 17 1.55 -5.11 -23.82
C ARG A 17 1.94 -3.67 -23.45
N ARG A 18 2.69 -2.96 -24.33
CA ARG A 18 3.01 -1.53 -24.16
C ARG A 18 1.75 -0.67 -24.20
N LYS A 19 0.92 -0.84 -25.21
CA LYS A 19 -0.34 -0.11 -25.34
C LYS A 19 -1.28 -0.32 -24.15
N THR A 20 -1.37 -1.54 -23.64
CA THR A 20 -2.15 -1.85 -22.44
C THR A 20 -1.54 -1.18 -21.18
N THR A 21 -0.23 -1.08 -21.12
CA THR A 21 0.48 -0.42 -20.01
C THR A 21 0.27 1.09 -20.04
N GLU A 22 0.34 1.72 -21.21
CA GLU A 22 0.06 3.16 -21.40
C GLU A 22 -1.37 3.51 -21.05
N LEU A 23 -2.36 2.71 -21.50
CA LEU A 23 -3.75 2.90 -21.13
C LEU A 23 -4.00 2.77 -19.63
N ARG A 24 -3.24 1.91 -18.94
CA ARG A 24 -3.32 1.76 -17.48
C ARG A 24 -2.67 2.90 -16.69
N LYS A 25 -1.73 3.62 -17.30
CA LYS A 25 -1.09 4.81 -16.72
C LYS A 25 -1.98 6.06 -16.86
N GLN A 26 -2.95 6.04 -17.77
CA GLN A 26 -3.80 7.18 -18.03
C GLN A 26 -4.83 7.33 -16.90
N GLU A 27 -4.74 8.42 -16.17
CA GLU A 27 -5.77 8.83 -15.21
C GLU A 27 -6.91 9.51 -15.97
N ILE A 28 -8.12 8.99 -15.77
CA ILE A 28 -9.34 9.54 -16.37
C ILE A 28 -10.21 10.08 -15.25
N GLU A 29 -10.40 11.40 -15.25
CA GLU A 29 -11.26 12.05 -14.29
C GLU A 29 -12.73 11.94 -14.72
N ASP A 30 -13.58 11.49 -13.81
CA ASP A 30 -15.02 11.46 -14.03
C ASP A 30 -15.59 12.88 -14.04
N SER A 31 -16.55 13.15 -14.91
CA SER A 31 -17.33 14.38 -14.77
C SER A 31 -18.06 14.43 -13.42
N PRO A 32 -18.33 15.64 -12.86
CA PRO A 32 -18.99 15.77 -11.55
C PRO A 32 -20.30 15.00 -11.43
N THR A 33 -21.08 14.94 -12.52
CA THR A 33 -22.34 14.19 -12.57
C THR A 33 -22.13 12.68 -12.51
N VAL A 34 -21.12 12.16 -13.20
CA VAL A 34 -20.77 10.74 -13.18
C VAL A 34 -20.23 10.36 -11.80
N LEU A 35 -19.33 11.19 -11.23
CA LEU A 35 -18.78 11.01 -9.90
C LEU A 35 -19.88 10.93 -8.84
N ALA A 36 -20.83 11.90 -8.85
CA ALA A 36 -21.95 11.93 -7.90
C ALA A 36 -22.80 10.64 -7.96
N LYS A 37 -23.12 10.15 -9.18
CA LYS A 37 -23.84 8.88 -9.37
C LYS A 37 -23.07 7.67 -8.83
N LYS A 38 -21.75 7.61 -9.03
CA LYS A 38 -20.89 6.56 -8.50
C LYS A 38 -20.84 6.59 -6.97
N CYS A 39 -20.70 7.78 -6.38
CA CYS A 39 -20.71 7.98 -4.93
C CYS A 39 -22.04 7.56 -4.30
N ASP A 40 -23.18 7.94 -4.88
CA ASP A 40 -24.50 7.54 -4.40
C ASP A 40 -24.69 6.02 -4.44
N ARG A 41 -24.27 5.38 -5.54
CA ARG A 41 -24.32 3.92 -5.66
C ARG A 41 -23.45 3.22 -4.61
N MET A 42 -22.23 3.73 -4.37
CA MET A 42 -21.33 3.21 -3.35
C MET A 42 -21.89 3.39 -1.95
N ALA A 43 -22.42 4.59 -1.63
CA ALA A 43 -23.04 4.86 -0.34
C ALA A 43 -24.22 3.93 -0.04
N LYS A 44 -25.11 3.68 -1.01
CA LYS A 44 -26.19 2.72 -0.91
C LYS A 44 -25.71 1.28 -0.68
N ALA A 45 -24.63 0.89 -1.34
CA ALA A 45 -24.03 -0.43 -1.14
C ALA A 45 -23.45 -0.57 0.29
N ILE A 46 -22.72 0.44 0.78
CA ILE A 46 -22.19 0.49 2.15
C ILE A 46 -23.34 0.43 3.19
N GLN A 47 -24.42 1.17 2.96
CA GLN A 47 -25.58 1.16 3.87
C GLN A 47 -26.23 -0.21 4.00
N LYS A 48 -26.32 -0.94 2.87
CA LYS A 48 -26.94 -2.28 2.80
C LYS A 48 -26.01 -3.40 3.30
N ALA A 49 -24.71 -3.16 3.33
CA ALA A 49 -23.71 -4.15 3.69
C ALA A 49 -23.92 -4.61 5.16
N LYS A 50 -24.03 -5.92 5.37
CA LYS A 50 -24.06 -6.54 6.71
C LYS A 50 -22.66 -6.70 7.28
N TYR A 51 -21.66 -6.95 6.42
CA TYR A 51 -20.28 -7.17 6.77
C TYR A 51 -19.38 -6.48 5.74
N LEU A 52 -19.01 -5.23 6.01
CA LEU A 52 -18.17 -4.44 5.12
C LEU A 52 -16.70 -4.71 5.42
N ILE A 53 -15.96 -5.13 4.40
CA ILE A 53 -14.49 -5.19 4.38
C ILE A 53 -14.00 -4.25 3.28
N VAL A 54 -12.91 -3.55 3.54
CA VAL A 54 -12.31 -2.64 2.56
C VAL A 54 -10.88 -3.09 2.25
N TYR A 55 -10.55 -3.15 0.97
CA TYR A 55 -9.19 -3.34 0.48
C TYR A 55 -8.59 -2.00 0.09
N THR A 56 -7.39 -1.68 0.56
CA THR A 56 -6.72 -0.41 0.27
C THR A 56 -5.35 -0.62 -0.35
N GLY A 57 -4.91 0.36 -1.11
CA GLY A 57 -3.60 0.40 -1.75
C GLY A 57 -3.04 1.82 -1.76
N ALA A 58 -1.90 2.05 -2.41
CA ALA A 58 -1.12 3.28 -2.35
C ALA A 58 -1.92 4.55 -2.75
N GLY A 59 -2.93 4.42 -3.62
CA GLY A 59 -3.75 5.55 -4.06
C GLY A 59 -4.49 6.30 -2.95
N ILE A 60 -4.75 5.69 -1.78
CA ILE A 60 -5.36 6.41 -0.66
C ILE A 60 -4.37 7.28 0.12
N SER A 61 -3.07 7.11 -0.12
CA SER A 61 -1.98 7.81 0.57
C SER A 61 -1.35 8.92 -0.28
N THR A 62 -1.71 9.02 -1.57
CA THR A 62 -1.15 10.04 -2.49
C THR A 62 -1.44 11.47 -2.04
N ALA A 63 -2.60 11.71 -1.43
CA ALA A 63 -2.95 13.01 -0.84
C ALA A 63 -2.10 13.37 0.41
N ALA A 64 -1.34 12.43 0.96
CA ALA A 64 -0.33 12.66 2.01
C ALA A 64 1.09 12.78 1.42
N ASN A 65 1.22 13.04 0.12
CA ASN A 65 2.48 13.12 -0.63
C ASN A 65 3.30 11.81 -0.62
N ILE A 66 2.67 10.68 -0.36
CA ILE A 66 3.31 9.37 -0.48
C ILE A 66 3.08 8.89 -1.92
N PRO A 67 4.14 8.69 -2.74
CA PRO A 67 3.96 8.27 -4.12
C PRO A 67 3.35 6.86 -4.19
N ASP A 68 2.48 6.66 -5.15
CA ASP A 68 2.04 5.32 -5.50
C ASP A 68 3.11 4.57 -6.32
N TYR A 69 2.80 3.37 -6.81
CA TYR A 69 3.78 2.57 -7.57
C TYR A 69 3.69 2.78 -9.08
N ARG A 70 2.51 3.05 -9.66
CA ARG A 70 2.24 2.95 -11.10
C ARG A 70 1.48 4.15 -11.69
N GLY A 71 1.09 5.11 -10.88
CA GLY A 71 0.49 6.36 -11.34
C GLY A 71 1.50 7.21 -12.13
N PRO A 72 1.10 8.35 -12.65
CA PRO A 72 1.97 9.24 -13.43
C PRO A 72 3.26 9.64 -12.71
N ASN A 73 3.19 9.77 -11.39
CA ASN A 73 4.34 10.08 -10.51
C ASN A 73 4.70 8.90 -9.60
N GLY A 74 4.27 7.69 -9.95
CA GLY A 74 4.53 6.48 -9.18
C GLY A 74 5.99 6.05 -9.25
N VAL A 75 6.44 5.34 -8.21
CA VAL A 75 7.84 4.92 -8.04
C VAL A 75 8.38 4.19 -9.28
N TRP A 76 7.65 3.18 -9.78
CA TRP A 76 8.08 2.41 -10.96
C TRP A 76 8.02 3.24 -12.24
N THR A 77 7.03 4.13 -12.37
CA THR A 77 6.91 5.02 -13.53
C THR A 77 8.09 5.99 -13.59
N CYS A 78 8.46 6.60 -12.46
CA CYS A 78 9.62 7.49 -12.38
C CYS A 78 10.92 6.75 -12.69
N LEU A 79 11.11 5.54 -12.15
CA LEU A 79 12.31 4.72 -12.43
C LEU A 79 12.41 4.34 -13.91
N ASP A 80 11.30 3.90 -14.53
CA ASP A 80 11.26 3.53 -15.95
C ASP A 80 11.55 4.72 -16.88
N GLU A 81 11.21 5.93 -16.44
CA GLU A 81 11.40 7.19 -17.19
C GLU A 81 12.69 7.94 -16.80
N GLY A 82 13.48 7.42 -15.86
CA GLY A 82 14.70 8.07 -15.37
C GLY A 82 14.44 9.38 -14.61
N ARG A 83 13.23 9.56 -14.07
CA ARG A 83 12.84 10.71 -13.24
C ARG A 83 13.16 10.48 -11.77
N GLU A 84 13.45 11.56 -11.06
CA GLU A 84 13.61 11.51 -9.61
C GLU A 84 12.30 11.10 -8.91
N ILE A 85 12.41 10.22 -7.91
CA ILE A 85 11.29 9.84 -7.06
C ILE A 85 11.14 10.91 -5.97
N GLN A 86 9.94 11.44 -5.85
CA GLN A 86 9.62 12.39 -4.78
C GLN A 86 9.73 11.67 -3.42
N THR A 87 10.69 12.08 -2.61
CA THR A 87 10.86 11.53 -1.25
C THR A 87 9.84 12.17 -0.30
N CYS A 88 9.20 11.34 0.52
CA CYS A 88 8.29 11.77 1.57
C CYS A 88 8.82 11.32 2.93
N ASP A 89 8.80 12.20 3.91
CA ASP A 89 9.03 11.82 5.30
C ASP A 89 7.78 11.11 5.84
N LEU A 90 7.79 9.78 5.75
CA LEU A 90 6.69 8.94 6.22
C LEU A 90 6.39 9.14 7.72
N ALA A 91 7.39 9.54 8.52
CA ALA A 91 7.18 9.78 9.95
C ALA A 91 6.29 11.01 10.19
N ARG A 92 6.26 11.97 9.27
CA ARG A 92 5.44 13.19 9.34
C ARG A 92 4.16 13.13 8.52
N ALA A 93 3.98 12.09 7.71
CA ALA A 93 2.78 11.96 6.89
C ALA A 93 1.54 11.79 7.77
N GLU A 94 0.48 12.53 7.47
CA GLU A 94 -0.78 12.49 8.20
C GLU A 94 -1.84 11.64 7.45
N PRO A 95 -2.76 10.99 8.19
CA PRO A 95 -3.86 10.25 7.58
C PRO A 95 -4.68 11.15 6.66
N THR A 96 -4.91 10.70 5.43
CA THR A 96 -5.72 11.43 4.45
C THR A 96 -7.20 11.42 4.82
N PHE A 97 -8.01 12.23 4.11
CA PHE A 97 -9.46 12.20 4.24
C PHE A 97 -10.04 10.79 4.10
N THR A 98 -9.50 9.97 3.17
CA THR A 98 -9.95 8.59 2.97
C THR A 98 -9.69 7.72 4.21
N HIS A 99 -8.52 7.84 4.85
CA HIS A 99 -8.21 7.13 6.09
C HIS A 99 -9.19 7.52 7.20
N MET A 100 -9.49 8.82 7.35
CA MET A 100 -10.41 9.32 8.39
C MET A 100 -11.86 8.93 8.10
N ALA A 101 -12.27 8.86 6.83
CA ALA A 101 -13.59 8.36 6.44
C ALA A 101 -13.75 6.86 6.80
N LEU A 102 -12.73 6.03 6.53
CA LEU A 102 -12.72 4.62 6.90
C LEU A 102 -12.75 4.44 8.41
N PHE A 103 -11.99 5.23 9.17
CA PHE A 103 -12.05 5.24 10.63
C PHE A 103 -13.45 5.60 11.14
N THR A 104 -14.10 6.59 10.54
CA THR A 104 -15.46 6.98 10.89
C THR A 104 -16.47 5.84 10.64
N LEU A 105 -16.36 5.14 9.50
CA LEU A 105 -17.18 3.95 9.22
C LEU A 105 -16.92 2.81 10.22
N PHE A 106 -15.67 2.64 10.63
CA PHE A 106 -15.29 1.67 11.66
C PHE A 106 -15.93 2.04 13.01
N LYS A 107 -15.80 3.28 13.47
CA LYS A 107 -16.43 3.76 14.71
C LYS A 107 -17.94 3.61 14.72
N LYS A 108 -18.59 3.78 13.56
CA LYS A 108 -20.03 3.54 13.41
C LYS A 108 -20.40 2.06 13.31
N GLY A 109 -19.46 1.14 13.46
CA GLY A 109 -19.67 -0.30 13.39
C GLY A 109 -20.03 -0.83 11.99
N LYS A 110 -19.95 0.00 10.95
CA LYS A 110 -20.21 -0.40 9.56
C LYS A 110 -19.04 -1.16 8.97
N LEU A 111 -17.84 -0.60 9.03
CA LEU A 111 -16.61 -1.25 8.59
C LEU A 111 -16.14 -2.26 9.64
N LYS A 112 -15.88 -3.49 9.22
CA LYS A 112 -15.46 -4.58 10.13
C LYS A 112 -13.97 -4.86 10.05
N HIS A 113 -13.38 -4.74 8.87
CA HIS A 113 -11.97 -5.03 8.66
C HIS A 113 -11.41 -4.29 7.46
N ILE A 114 -10.13 -3.93 7.54
CA ILE A 114 -9.35 -3.38 6.43
C ILE A 114 -8.25 -4.36 6.07
N VAL A 115 -8.09 -4.65 4.78
CA VAL A 115 -6.96 -5.37 4.22
C VAL A 115 -6.16 -4.39 3.39
N SER A 116 -4.95 -4.04 3.83
CA SER A 116 -4.12 -3.02 3.20
C SER A 116 -2.86 -3.60 2.58
N GLN A 117 -2.50 -3.11 1.39
CA GLN A 117 -1.19 -3.33 0.77
C GLN A 117 -0.15 -2.30 1.23
N ASN A 118 -0.59 -1.22 1.91
CA ASN A 118 0.28 -0.13 2.32
C ASN A 118 1.07 -0.50 3.58
N CYS A 119 2.32 -0.07 3.61
CA CYS A 119 3.22 -0.18 4.76
C CYS A 119 3.50 1.16 5.46
N ASP A 120 2.77 2.21 5.09
CA ASP A 120 2.94 3.59 5.56
C ASP A 120 2.46 3.86 7.00
N GLY A 121 1.75 2.91 7.62
CA GLY A 121 1.22 3.03 8.97
C GLY A 121 0.03 3.99 9.13
N LEU A 122 -0.46 4.63 8.05
CA LEU A 122 -1.50 5.67 8.15
C LEU A 122 -2.85 5.14 8.64
N HIS A 123 -3.19 3.88 8.39
CA HIS A 123 -4.39 3.26 8.98
C HIS A 123 -4.32 3.21 10.50
N LEU A 124 -3.18 2.83 11.09
CA LEU A 124 -3.01 2.83 12.54
C LEU A 124 -3.05 4.26 13.10
N ARG A 125 -2.40 5.21 12.42
CA ARG A 125 -2.41 6.63 12.80
C ARG A 125 -3.80 7.25 12.72
N SER A 126 -4.67 6.79 11.79
CA SER A 126 -6.07 7.25 11.73
C SER A 126 -6.93 6.75 12.89
N GLY A 127 -6.41 5.82 13.71
CA GLY A 127 -7.12 5.25 14.86
C GLY A 127 -7.75 3.87 14.61
N ILE A 128 -7.56 3.26 13.44
CA ILE A 128 -7.97 1.87 13.19
C ILE A 128 -7.14 0.95 14.10
N PRO A 129 -7.79 0.12 14.95
CA PRO A 129 -7.07 -0.78 15.82
C PRO A 129 -6.46 -1.96 15.05
N ARG A 130 -5.35 -2.49 15.55
CA ARG A 130 -4.62 -3.58 14.89
C ARG A 130 -5.46 -4.83 14.61
N TYR A 131 -6.42 -5.16 15.46
CA TYR A 131 -7.27 -6.34 15.25
C TYR A 131 -8.24 -6.18 14.05
N ALA A 132 -8.50 -4.95 13.62
CA ALA A 132 -9.36 -4.63 12.47
C ALA A 132 -8.55 -4.31 11.20
N LEU A 133 -7.23 -4.58 11.19
CA LEU A 133 -6.33 -4.26 10.08
C LEU A 133 -5.43 -5.45 9.77
N SER A 134 -5.36 -5.82 8.49
CA SER A 134 -4.38 -6.76 7.94
C SER A 134 -3.45 -6.00 6.98
N GLU A 135 -2.18 -5.89 7.33
CA GLU A 135 -1.14 -5.24 6.53
C GLU A 135 -0.36 -6.31 5.75
N LEU A 136 -0.75 -6.52 4.48
CA LEU A 136 -0.25 -7.64 3.66
C LEU A 136 1.25 -7.56 3.36
N HIS A 137 1.79 -6.35 3.28
CA HIS A 137 3.21 -6.10 3.00
C HIS A 137 3.99 -5.65 4.25
N GLY A 138 3.39 -5.78 5.43
CA GLY A 138 3.97 -5.32 6.68
C GLY A 138 3.76 -3.83 6.93
N ASN A 139 4.54 -3.28 7.88
CA ASN A 139 4.42 -1.88 8.31
C ASN A 139 5.81 -1.33 8.66
N MET A 140 6.19 -0.20 8.08
CA MET A 140 7.51 0.43 8.25
C MET A 140 7.76 0.96 9.67
N PHE A 141 6.72 1.01 10.50
CA PHE A 141 6.80 1.44 11.90
C PHE A 141 6.68 0.29 12.90
N ILE A 142 6.67 -0.98 12.41
CA ILE A 142 6.55 -2.16 13.27
C ILE A 142 7.75 -3.07 13.09
N GLU A 143 8.44 -3.33 14.21
CA GLU A 143 9.42 -4.39 14.30
C GLU A 143 8.95 -5.47 15.30
N VAL A 144 9.43 -6.69 15.16
CA VAL A 144 8.95 -7.83 15.93
C VAL A 144 10.09 -8.66 16.51
N CYS A 145 9.84 -9.21 17.69
CA CYS A 145 10.66 -10.28 18.25
C CYS A 145 10.02 -11.65 17.95
N LYS A 146 10.62 -12.42 17.06
CA LYS A 146 10.15 -13.78 16.74
C LYS A 146 10.49 -14.81 17.80
N GLN A 147 11.44 -14.50 18.71
CA GLN A 147 11.89 -15.45 19.74
C GLN A 147 10.94 -15.46 20.95
N CYS A 148 10.26 -14.37 21.25
CA CYS A 148 9.23 -14.35 22.27
C CYS A 148 7.99 -15.14 21.83
N LYS A 149 7.40 -15.87 22.75
CA LYS A 149 6.13 -16.59 22.54
C LYS A 149 5.09 -16.08 23.55
N PRO A 150 3.99 -15.45 23.09
CA PRO A 150 3.70 -15.10 21.69
C PRO A 150 4.69 -14.08 21.13
N MET A 151 4.78 -14.04 19.77
CA MET A 151 5.60 -13.06 19.05
C MET A 151 5.27 -11.64 19.54
N ARG A 152 6.30 -10.84 19.83
CA ARG A 152 6.13 -9.52 20.44
C ARG A 152 6.36 -8.42 19.41
N PRO A 153 5.31 -7.66 19.05
CA PRO A 153 5.45 -6.49 18.20
C PRO A 153 5.82 -5.24 18.98
N TYR A 154 6.53 -4.34 18.31
CA TYR A 154 6.91 -3.01 18.78
C TYR A 154 6.48 -1.98 17.74
N LEU A 155 5.55 -1.12 18.09
CA LEU A 155 5.19 0.04 17.27
C LEU A 155 6.15 1.18 17.59
N ARG A 156 6.72 1.79 16.55
CA ARG A 156 7.68 2.89 16.65
C ARG A 156 7.11 4.16 16.02
N LEU A 157 7.67 5.32 16.39
CA LEU A 157 7.36 6.61 15.80
C LEU A 157 8.31 7.00 14.64
N PHE A 158 9.22 6.09 14.29
CA PHE A 158 10.21 6.26 13.22
C PHE A 158 10.22 5.02 12.32
N ASP A 159 10.75 5.17 11.12
CA ASP A 159 10.93 4.08 10.18
C ASP A 159 11.94 3.06 10.74
N VAL A 160 11.49 1.81 10.89
CA VAL A 160 12.35 0.73 11.39
C VAL A 160 13.16 0.08 10.29
N THR A 161 12.88 0.42 9.02
CA THR A 161 13.45 -0.24 7.84
C THR A 161 14.74 0.41 7.31
N GLU A 162 15.18 1.53 7.87
CA GLU A 162 16.36 2.29 7.42
C GLU A 162 17.63 1.45 7.24
N ARG A 163 17.75 0.35 8.01
CA ARG A 163 18.92 -0.55 7.99
C ARG A 163 18.61 -1.93 7.46
N THR A 164 17.39 -2.13 6.93
CA THR A 164 16.94 -3.41 6.41
C THR A 164 16.90 -3.38 4.88
N SER A 165 16.81 -4.54 4.27
CA SER A 165 16.69 -4.71 2.82
C SER A 165 16.15 -6.11 2.54
N LYS A 166 15.89 -6.42 1.26
CA LYS A 166 15.45 -7.74 0.83
C LYS A 166 16.33 -8.85 1.45
N ASN A 167 15.70 -9.80 2.13
CA ASN A 167 16.33 -10.92 2.86
C ASN A 167 17.23 -10.49 4.05
N LYS A 168 17.19 -9.23 4.46
CA LYS A 168 17.98 -8.68 5.59
C LYS A 168 17.07 -7.82 6.49
N HIS A 169 16.25 -8.47 7.30
CA HIS A 169 15.20 -7.84 8.11
C HIS A 169 15.65 -7.38 9.51
N ASN A 170 16.93 -7.60 9.88
CA ASN A 170 17.43 -7.21 11.20
C ASN A 170 17.50 -5.69 11.32
N THR A 171 16.70 -5.13 12.24
CA THR A 171 16.64 -3.68 12.50
C THR A 171 17.80 -3.16 13.35
N MET A 172 18.74 -4.05 13.74
CA MET A 172 19.86 -3.78 14.63
C MET A 172 19.43 -3.40 16.07
N ARG A 173 18.16 -3.47 16.39
CA ARG A 173 17.64 -3.26 17.75
C ARG A 173 17.38 -4.58 18.44
N ARG A 174 17.26 -4.53 19.77
CA ARG A 174 17.08 -5.71 20.62
C ARG A 174 15.76 -5.68 21.36
N CYS A 175 15.18 -6.86 21.53
CA CYS A 175 14.01 -7.07 22.37
C CYS A 175 14.32 -6.79 23.83
N HIS A 176 13.55 -5.91 24.49
CA HIS A 176 13.78 -5.57 25.90
C HIS A 176 13.45 -6.72 26.86
N VAL A 177 12.71 -7.75 26.39
CA VAL A 177 12.33 -8.90 27.23
C VAL A 177 13.37 -10.03 27.15
N CYS A 178 13.79 -10.42 25.94
CA CYS A 178 14.68 -11.56 25.77
C CYS A 178 16.07 -11.22 25.18
N GLY A 179 16.37 -9.93 24.94
CA GLY A 179 17.64 -9.46 24.39
C GLY A 179 17.95 -9.86 22.95
N LYS A 180 17.10 -10.65 22.29
CA LYS A 180 17.31 -11.09 20.90
C LYS A 180 17.03 -9.97 19.90
N SER A 181 17.59 -10.08 18.71
CA SER A 181 17.43 -9.11 17.63
C SER A 181 15.96 -8.96 17.23
N LEU A 182 15.57 -7.73 16.91
CA LEU A 182 14.30 -7.40 16.31
C LEU A 182 14.44 -7.41 14.79
N ILE A 183 13.34 -7.73 14.12
CA ILE A 183 13.24 -7.68 12.66
C ILE A 183 12.07 -6.82 12.25
N ASP A 184 12.14 -6.20 11.07
CA ASP A 184 11.01 -5.53 10.46
C ASP A 184 9.91 -6.53 10.04
N THR A 185 8.80 -6.01 9.53
CA THR A 185 7.66 -6.81 9.07
C THR A 185 7.45 -6.70 7.55
N ILE A 186 8.34 -6.00 6.85
CA ILE A 186 8.18 -5.72 5.42
C ILE A 186 8.34 -7.00 4.61
N VAL A 187 7.50 -7.11 3.58
CA VAL A 187 7.55 -8.17 2.57
C VAL A 187 8.05 -7.58 1.26
N HIS A 188 9.27 -7.91 0.88
CA HIS A 188 9.85 -7.43 -0.38
C HIS A 188 9.45 -8.33 -1.56
N PHE A 189 9.42 -7.75 -2.77
CA PHE A 189 9.12 -8.50 -3.99
C PHE A 189 10.09 -9.67 -4.19
N GLY A 190 9.52 -10.88 -4.36
CA GLY A 190 10.27 -12.12 -4.59
C GLY A 190 10.90 -12.72 -3.33
N GLU A 191 10.49 -12.32 -2.13
CA GLU A 191 10.74 -13.06 -0.90
C GLU A 191 9.75 -14.23 -0.76
N ARG A 192 10.23 -15.32 -0.13
CA ARG A 192 9.45 -16.54 0.16
C ARG A 192 9.29 -16.74 1.66
#